data_afa104ed430a03a353e80f4ce52aba89
#
_entry.id   afa104ed430a03a353e80f4ce52aba89
#
_cell.length_a   1.000
_cell.length_b   1.000
_cell.length_c   1.000
_cell.angle_alpha   90.00
_cell.angle_beta   90.00
_cell.angle_gamma   90.00
#
_symmetry.space_group_name_H-M   'P 1'
#
loop_
_entity.id
_entity.type
_entity.pdbx_description
1 polymer ?
#
loop_
_entity_poly.entity_id
_entity_poly.type
_entity_poly.pdbx_seq_one_letter_code
_entity_poly.pdbx_strand_id
1 'polypeptide(L)' 'MPSLKCFSDKTSAIDFATRNPYKWSGCFVLRNREQYIPVGAEYIVVRRESLRTAMIEFDVTIEMEID' A
#
# COMPACT_ATOMS: atom_id res chain seq x y z
N MET A 1 13.37 0.26 8.17
CA MET A 1 11.91 0.27 8.35
C MET A 1 11.24 0.16 7.00
N PRO A 2 10.33 -0.77 6.82
CA PRO A 2 9.60 -0.83 5.56
C PRO A 2 8.71 0.40 5.39
N SER A 3 8.73 0.96 4.20
CA SER A 3 7.92 2.13 3.87
C SER A 3 6.53 1.68 3.44
N LEU A 4 5.76 1.15 4.37
CA LEU A 4 4.40 0.72 4.08
C LEU A 4 3.43 1.18 5.16
N LYS A 5 2.17 1.38 4.75
CA LYS A 5 1.08 1.71 5.64
C LYS A 5 -0.09 0.78 5.34
N CYS A 6 -0.80 0.35 6.38
CA CYS A 6 -1.90 -0.59 6.27
C CYS A 6 -3.25 0.11 6.46
N PHE A 7 -4.23 -0.27 5.66
CA PHE A 7 -5.57 0.33 5.70
C PHE A 7 -6.63 -0.74 5.56
N SER A 8 -7.79 -0.49 6.14
CA SER A 8 -8.91 -1.42 6.06
C SER A 8 -9.72 -1.24 4.78
N ASP A 9 -9.64 -0.08 4.13
CA ASP A 9 -10.38 0.19 2.90
C ASP A 9 -9.55 0.97 1.89
N LYS A 10 -9.96 0.84 0.62
CA LYS A 10 -9.25 1.44 -0.50
C LYS A 10 -9.26 2.97 -0.44
N THR A 11 -10.39 3.55 -0.07
CA THR A 11 -10.54 5.00 -0.02
C THR A 11 -9.54 5.62 0.94
N SER A 12 -9.39 5.03 2.13
CA SER A 12 -8.44 5.52 3.13
C SER A 12 -7.00 5.40 2.63
N ALA A 13 -6.68 4.31 1.95
CA ALA A 13 -5.34 4.10 1.39
C ALA A 13 -5.00 5.17 0.35
N ILE A 14 -5.92 5.42 -0.58
CA ILE A 14 -5.73 6.42 -1.62
C ILE A 14 -5.64 7.81 -1.02
N ASP A 15 -6.51 8.13 -0.07
CA ASP A 15 -6.51 9.42 0.61
C ASP A 15 -5.17 9.68 1.29
N PHE A 16 -4.66 8.71 2.02
CA PHE A 16 -3.36 8.83 2.67
C PHE A 16 -2.25 9.09 1.65
N ALA A 17 -2.23 8.33 0.56
CA ALA A 17 -1.17 8.41 -0.44
C ALA A 17 -1.16 9.72 -1.21
N THR A 18 -2.32 10.38 -1.33
CA THR A 18 -2.45 11.60 -2.13
C THR A 18 -2.52 12.87 -1.30
N ARG A 19 -2.64 12.75 0.03
CA ARG A 19 -2.83 13.93 0.91
C ARG A 19 -1.55 14.75 1.05
N ASN A 20 -1.68 16.06 0.91
CA ASN A 20 -0.63 17.00 1.27
C ASN A 20 -0.59 17.19 2.79
N PRO A 21 0.60 17.38 3.39
CA PRO A 21 1.93 17.37 2.78
C PRO A 21 2.53 15.99 2.64
N TYR A 22 1.79 14.96 2.91
CA TYR A 22 2.29 13.59 2.98
C TYR A 22 2.14 12.82 1.68
N LYS A 23 1.93 13.53 0.57
CA LYS A 23 1.77 12.89 -0.73
C LYS A 23 2.92 11.94 -1.02
N TRP A 24 2.60 10.69 -1.32
CA TRP A 24 3.57 9.66 -1.65
C TRP A 24 3.65 9.49 -3.16
N SER A 25 4.29 10.45 -3.83
CA SER A 25 4.55 10.34 -5.27
C SER A 25 5.36 9.09 -5.57
N GLY A 26 4.97 8.38 -6.61
CA GLY A 26 5.67 7.16 -7.02
C GLY A 26 5.47 6.00 -6.07
N CYS A 27 4.36 5.97 -5.36
CA CYS A 27 4.02 4.83 -4.52
C CYS A 27 2.89 4.02 -5.17
N PHE A 28 2.60 2.86 -4.58
CA PHE A 28 1.56 1.96 -5.07
C PHE A 28 0.58 1.65 -3.96
N VAL A 29 -0.69 1.56 -4.33
CA VAL A 29 -1.73 1.02 -3.46
C VAL A 29 -1.91 -0.43 -3.87
N LEU A 30 -1.72 -1.34 -2.91
CA LEU A 30 -1.79 -2.78 -3.15
C LEU A 30 -2.97 -3.36 -2.38
N ARG A 31 -3.61 -4.36 -2.98
CA ARG A 31 -4.63 -5.13 -2.30
C ARG A 31 -4.00 -6.37 -1.68
N ASN A 32 -4.21 -6.55 -0.38
CA ASN A 32 -3.70 -7.69 0.38
C ASN A 32 -4.70 -8.85 0.25
N ARG A 33 -4.44 -9.80 -0.62
CA ARG A 33 -5.38 -10.87 -0.95
C ARG A 33 -5.51 -11.92 0.15
N GLU A 34 -4.40 -12.28 0.75
CA GLU A 34 -4.36 -13.35 1.74
C GLU A 34 -4.26 -12.84 3.18
N GLN A 35 -4.30 -11.52 3.36
CA GLN A 35 -4.23 -10.91 4.68
C GLN A 35 -3.00 -11.34 5.48
N TYR A 36 -1.85 -11.46 4.83
CA TYR A 36 -0.59 -11.78 5.50
C TYR A 36 -0.11 -10.62 6.38
N ILE A 37 -0.69 -9.45 6.22
CA ILE A 37 -0.39 -8.27 7.00
C ILE A 37 -1.43 -8.20 8.14
N PRO A 38 -1.28 -7.33 9.12
CA PRO A 38 -2.14 -7.32 10.30
C PRO A 38 -3.62 -7.52 9.99
N VAL A 39 -4.30 -8.24 10.87
CA VAL A 39 -5.71 -8.57 10.73
C VAL A 39 -6.53 -7.30 10.46
N GLY A 40 -7.39 -7.38 9.44
CA GLY A 40 -8.21 -6.24 9.04
C GLY A 40 -7.59 -5.36 7.98
N ALA A 41 -6.32 -5.54 7.67
CA ALA A 41 -5.64 -4.74 6.65
C ALA A 41 -5.91 -5.36 5.27
N GLU A 42 -6.80 -4.75 4.50
CA GLU A 42 -7.10 -5.21 3.14
C GLU A 42 -6.26 -4.50 2.09
N TYR A 43 -5.74 -3.32 2.42
CA TYR A 43 -4.94 -2.52 1.48
C TYR A 43 -3.69 -2.03 2.16
N ILE A 44 -2.62 -1.93 1.38
CA ILE A 44 -1.37 -1.34 1.86
C ILE A 44 -0.88 -0.32 0.84
N VAL A 45 -0.21 0.71 1.35
CA VAL A 45 0.46 1.70 0.51
C VAL A 45 1.96 1.51 0.70
N VAL A 46 2.67 1.30 -0.39
CA VAL A 46 4.12 1.10 -0.37
C VAL A 46 4.79 2.09 -1.31
N ARG A 47 6.00 2.47 -0.97
CA ARG A 47 6.82 3.26 -1.89
C ARG A 47 7.36 2.35 -2.99
N ARG A 48 7.73 2.96 -4.13
CA ARG A 48 8.24 2.21 -5.29
C ARG A 48 9.39 1.28 -4.92
N GLU A 49 10.32 1.74 -4.09
CA GLU A 49 11.47 0.92 -3.70
C GLU A 49 11.09 -0.28 -2.84
N SER A 50 9.90 -0.27 -2.23
CA SER A 50 9.42 -1.38 -1.40
C SER A 50 8.46 -2.31 -2.14
N LEU A 51 8.09 -1.96 -3.37
CA LEU A 51 7.09 -2.73 -4.12
C LEU A 51 7.50 -4.19 -4.31
N ARG A 52 8.73 -4.41 -4.76
CA ARG A 52 9.23 -5.76 -5.03
C ARG A 52 9.24 -6.61 -3.77
N THR A 53 9.71 -6.05 -2.66
CA THR A 53 9.74 -6.75 -1.39
C THR A 53 8.34 -7.12 -0.93
N ALA A 54 7.39 -6.18 -1.05
CA ALA A 54 6.01 -6.43 -0.66
C ALA A 54 5.38 -7.55 -1.50
N MET A 55 5.64 -7.56 -2.81
CA MET A 55 5.09 -8.58 -3.69
C MET A 55 5.70 -9.96 -3.47
N ILE A 56 6.93 -10.01 -2.97
CA ILE A 56 7.57 -11.28 -2.64
C ILE A 56 7.08 -11.80 -1.29
N GLU A 57 6.93 -10.92 -0.31
CA GLU A 57 6.57 -11.31 1.05
C GLU A 57 5.07 -11.52 1.26
N PHE A 58 4.24 -10.81 0.50
CA PHE A 58 2.79 -10.83 0.68
C PHE A 58 2.09 -11.17 -0.62
N ASP A 59 0.96 -11.84 -0.53
CA ASP A 59 0.12 -12.11 -1.69
C ASP A 59 -0.72 -10.87 -1.97
N VAL A 60 -0.18 -9.97 -2.76
CA VAL A 60 -0.81 -8.67 -3.06
C VAL A 60 -0.91 -8.44 -4.55
N THR A 61 -1.88 -7.62 -4.94
CA THR A 61 -2.03 -7.16 -6.32
C THR A 61 -2.01 -5.63 -6.33
N ILE A 62 -1.47 -5.07 -7.42
CA ILE A 62 -1.44 -3.62 -7.57
C ILE A 62 -2.84 -3.13 -7.92
N GLU A 63 -3.38 -2.23 -7.09
CA GLU A 63 -4.65 -1.58 -7.37
C GLU A 63 -4.46 -0.26 -8.10
N MET A 64 -3.44 0.52 -7.71
CA MET A 64 -3.25 1.85 -8.24
C MET A 64 -1.82 2.33 -8.03
N GLU A 65 -1.30 3.07 -9.00
CA GLU A 65 -0.04 3.80 -8.85
C GLU A 65 -0.35 5.26 -8.62
N ILE A 66 0.32 5.87 -7.63
CA ILE A 66 0.17 7.28 -7.30
C ILE A 66 1.32 8.05 -7.96
N ASP A 67 0.99 8.98 -8.80
CA ASP A 67 1.98 9.81 -9.49
C ASP A 67 2.47 10.96 -8.61
#